data_f5c7ab6af999125e25b72a053ad2578b
#
_entry.id   f5c7ab6af999125e25b72a053ad2578b
#
_cell.length_a   1.000
_cell.length_b   1.000
_cell.length_c   1.000
_cell.angle_alpha   90.00
_cell.angle_beta   90.00
_cell.angle_gamma   90.00
#
_symmetry.space_group_name_H-M   'P 1'
#
loop_
_entity.id
_entity.type
_entity.pdbx_description
1 polymer ?
#
loop_
_entity_poly.entity_id
_entity_poly.type
_entity_poly.pdbx_seq_one_letter_code
_entity_poly.pdbx_strand_id
1 'polypeptide(L)'
;MENATYIALSSQMAIQRQMDVVANNLANASTPAFKGEEMLFSQYLVRPAGQRSPIAFVQDAGTVRDLREGPITQTGNPLDLAISGQGYFAVQTPLGIRYTRNGHFQLDSQGQIVTSQGYPVLTNSGQPLVVPANTHGIAVATDGTVSVGQDGSGEQSTLGQLQLVDFPAPQAVTPAANGLWVTDQAPQPATATVQQGMLEESNVQPVVELTRMLSVARESGTVKTFLDEEDQRRGNAIDKLSQVS
;
A
#
# COMPACT_ATOMS: atom_id res chain seq x y z
N MET A 1 40.37 -4.98 -5.21
CA MET A 1 39.56 -6.11 -4.71
C MET A 1 38.53 -5.68 -3.68
N GLU A 2 38.84 -4.82 -2.71
CA GLU A 2 37.86 -4.34 -1.71
C GLU A 2 36.65 -3.65 -2.34
N ASN A 3 36.83 -2.84 -3.37
CA ASN A 3 35.75 -2.11 -4.03
C ASN A 3 34.67 -3.04 -4.65
N ALA A 4 35.08 -4.19 -5.22
CA ALA A 4 34.14 -5.14 -5.82
C ALA A 4 33.21 -5.77 -4.76
N THR A 5 33.74 -6.08 -3.59
CA THR A 5 32.98 -6.61 -2.46
C THR A 5 31.98 -5.58 -1.93
N TYR A 6 32.39 -4.32 -1.80
CA TYR A 6 31.48 -3.25 -1.36
C TYR A 6 30.35 -2.98 -2.37
N ILE A 7 30.64 -3.03 -3.67
CA ILE A 7 29.64 -2.92 -4.73
C ILE A 7 28.65 -4.09 -4.63
N ALA A 8 29.15 -5.32 -4.52
CA ALA A 8 28.33 -6.51 -4.43
C ALA A 8 27.45 -6.49 -3.14
N LEU A 9 28.00 -6.02 -2.01
CA LEU A 9 27.24 -5.87 -0.78
C LEU A 9 26.13 -4.82 -0.91
N SER A 10 26.42 -3.67 -1.53
CA SER A 10 25.39 -2.66 -1.78
C SER A 10 24.27 -3.18 -2.70
N SER A 11 24.62 -3.94 -3.73
CA SER A 11 23.66 -4.62 -4.61
C SER A 11 22.85 -5.65 -3.84
N GLN A 12 23.47 -6.45 -2.97
CA GLN A 12 22.76 -7.44 -2.15
C GLN A 12 21.72 -6.79 -1.21
N MET A 13 22.06 -5.66 -0.60
CA MET A 13 21.12 -4.91 0.23
C MET A 13 19.95 -4.33 -0.58
N ALA A 14 20.21 -3.82 -1.78
CA ALA A 14 19.18 -3.30 -2.67
C ALA A 14 18.23 -4.43 -3.14
N ILE A 15 18.79 -5.58 -3.53
CA ILE A 15 18.05 -6.78 -3.93
C ILE A 15 17.18 -7.28 -2.77
N GLN A 16 17.69 -7.31 -1.54
CA GLN A 16 16.91 -7.73 -0.38
C GLN A 16 15.69 -6.82 -0.17
N ARG A 17 15.88 -5.50 -0.21
CA ARG A 17 14.76 -4.56 -0.10
C ARG A 17 13.76 -4.70 -1.24
N GLN A 18 14.24 -4.92 -2.46
CA GLN A 18 13.35 -5.18 -3.60
C GLN A 18 12.53 -6.45 -3.38
N MET A 19 13.14 -7.50 -2.82
CA MET A 19 12.43 -8.72 -2.45
C MET A 19 11.34 -8.45 -1.42
N ASP A 20 11.63 -7.63 -0.40
CA ASP A 20 10.66 -7.26 0.64
C ASP A 20 9.46 -6.51 0.06
N VAL A 21 9.68 -5.57 -0.86
CA VAL A 21 8.61 -4.82 -1.55
C VAL A 21 7.75 -5.76 -2.41
N VAL A 22 8.38 -6.61 -3.23
CA VAL A 22 7.67 -7.57 -4.09
C VAL A 22 6.88 -8.58 -3.24
N ALA A 23 7.44 -9.06 -2.12
CA ALA A 23 6.76 -9.95 -1.20
C ALA A 23 5.56 -9.27 -0.53
N ASN A 24 5.69 -8.00 -0.15
CA ASN A 24 4.59 -7.20 0.40
C ASN A 24 3.47 -7.00 -0.63
N ASN A 25 3.80 -6.64 -1.87
CA ASN A 25 2.84 -6.52 -2.96
C ASN A 25 2.09 -7.84 -3.17
N LEU A 26 2.82 -8.94 -3.27
CA LEU A 26 2.23 -10.26 -3.50
C LEU A 26 1.31 -10.69 -2.35
N ALA A 27 1.72 -10.48 -1.11
CA ALA A 27 0.91 -10.79 0.08
C ALA A 27 -0.40 -9.99 0.12
N ASN A 28 -0.40 -8.77 -0.44
CA ASN A 28 -1.57 -7.88 -0.47
C ASN A 28 -2.28 -7.84 -1.82
N ALA A 29 -1.94 -8.73 -2.75
CA ALA A 29 -2.56 -8.77 -4.08
C ALA A 29 -4.07 -9.07 -4.04
N SER A 30 -4.57 -9.70 -2.97
CA SER A 30 -6.00 -9.96 -2.73
C SER A 30 -6.61 -9.04 -1.65
N THR A 31 -5.87 -8.04 -1.18
CA THR A 31 -6.37 -7.09 -0.17
C THR A 31 -7.12 -5.97 -0.88
N PRO A 32 -8.41 -5.73 -0.60
CA PRO A 32 -9.18 -4.67 -1.23
C PRO A 32 -8.52 -3.30 -1.07
N ALA A 33 -8.50 -2.54 -2.17
CA ALA A 33 -7.96 -1.18 -2.26
C ALA A 33 -6.46 -1.06 -1.90
N PHE A 34 -5.71 -2.16 -1.90
CA PHE A 34 -4.27 -2.10 -1.72
C PHE A 34 -3.61 -1.44 -2.93
N LYS A 35 -2.63 -0.59 -2.67
CA LYS A 35 -1.81 0.09 -3.68
C LYS A 35 -0.39 -0.46 -3.65
N GLY A 36 0.02 -1.06 -4.75
CA GLY A 36 1.36 -1.62 -4.91
C GLY A 36 2.46 -0.57 -4.76
N GLU A 37 3.60 -1.00 -4.29
CA GLU A 37 4.79 -0.15 -4.15
C GLU A 37 5.89 -0.62 -5.10
N GLU A 38 6.66 0.33 -5.61
CA GLU A 38 7.83 0.08 -6.44
C GLU A 38 9.07 0.74 -5.84
N MET A 39 10.21 0.07 -5.89
CA MET A 39 11.47 0.65 -5.47
C MET A 39 12.04 1.58 -6.53
N LEU A 40 12.51 2.72 -6.06
CA LEU A 40 13.33 3.64 -6.84
C LEU A 40 14.80 3.43 -6.50
N PHE A 41 15.60 3.19 -7.54
CA PHE A 41 17.05 3.08 -7.40
C PHE A 41 17.71 4.33 -7.93
N SER A 42 18.74 4.79 -7.22
CA SER A 42 19.65 5.81 -7.69
C SER A 42 21.08 5.26 -7.76
N GLN A 43 21.86 5.82 -8.67
CA GLN A 43 23.27 5.48 -8.80
C GLN A 43 24.10 6.52 -8.06
N TYR A 44 24.89 6.08 -7.09
CA TYR A 44 25.84 6.94 -6.40
C TYR A 44 27.25 6.70 -6.94
N LEU A 45 27.85 7.73 -7.53
CA LEU A 45 29.18 7.67 -8.14
C LEU A 45 30.23 8.21 -7.17
N VAL A 46 31.17 7.36 -6.78
CA VAL A 46 32.34 7.74 -5.99
C VAL A 46 33.58 7.74 -6.90
N ARG A 47 34.37 8.79 -6.83
CA ARG A 47 35.69 8.87 -7.49
C ARG A 47 36.80 8.80 -6.44
N PRO A 48 37.34 7.63 -6.13
CA PRO A 48 38.46 7.53 -5.22
C PRO A 48 39.69 8.25 -5.78
N ALA A 49 40.50 8.86 -4.91
CA ALA A 49 41.74 9.50 -5.32
C ALA A 49 42.67 8.47 -5.97
N GLY A 50 43.17 8.78 -7.17
CA GLY A 50 44.09 7.89 -7.93
C GLY A 50 43.40 6.88 -8.85
N GLN A 51 42.08 6.79 -8.91
CA GLN A 51 41.39 5.95 -9.90
C GLN A 51 40.86 6.77 -11.08
N ARG A 52 41.03 6.20 -12.30
CA ARG A 52 40.61 6.83 -13.56
C ARG A 52 39.09 6.71 -13.80
N SER A 53 38.45 5.69 -13.26
CA SER A 53 37.01 5.43 -13.45
C SER A 53 36.28 5.56 -12.16
N PRO A 54 35.09 6.18 -12.16
CA PRO A 54 34.20 6.25 -10.97
C PRO A 54 33.70 4.84 -10.62
N ILE A 55 33.49 4.63 -9.33
CA ILE A 55 32.83 3.45 -8.80
C ILE A 55 31.33 3.79 -8.63
N ALA A 56 30.46 2.98 -9.19
CA ALA A 56 29.01 3.13 -9.08
C ALA A 56 28.47 2.19 -7.99
N PHE A 57 27.81 2.78 -7.01
CA PHE A 57 27.05 2.04 -6.00
C PHE A 57 25.56 2.15 -6.31
N VAL A 58 24.83 1.08 -6.05
CA VAL A 58 23.36 1.12 -6.06
C VAL A 58 22.91 1.69 -4.72
N GLN A 59 22.15 2.77 -4.79
CA GLN A 59 21.53 3.38 -3.62
C GLN A 59 20.02 3.25 -3.73
N ASP A 60 19.40 2.77 -2.67
CA ASP A 60 17.95 2.85 -2.48
C ASP A 60 17.55 4.33 -2.34
N ALA A 61 16.75 4.82 -3.28
CA ALA A 61 16.21 6.17 -3.29
C ALA A 61 14.83 6.25 -2.59
N GLY A 62 14.28 5.12 -2.17
CA GLY A 62 12.98 5.00 -1.53
C GLY A 62 11.99 4.17 -2.34
N THR A 63 10.75 4.13 -1.85
CA THR A 63 9.63 3.50 -2.53
C THR A 63 8.65 4.54 -3.04
N VAL A 64 8.03 4.28 -4.17
CA VAL A 64 6.91 5.05 -4.72
C VAL A 64 5.69 4.14 -4.79
N ARG A 65 4.53 4.70 -4.45
CA ARG A 65 3.28 3.95 -4.49
C ARG A 65 2.59 4.15 -5.82
N ASP A 66 2.06 3.08 -6.39
CA ASP A 66 1.18 3.16 -7.55
C ASP A 66 -0.23 3.58 -7.11
N LEU A 67 -0.58 4.84 -7.37
CA LEU A 67 -1.86 5.42 -6.98
C LEU A 67 -2.99 5.13 -7.98
N ARG A 68 -2.73 4.41 -9.07
CA ARG A 68 -3.78 4.02 -10.03
C ARG A 68 -4.84 3.18 -9.32
N GLU A 69 -6.08 3.35 -9.77
CA GLU A 69 -7.19 2.56 -9.27
C GLU A 69 -7.00 1.08 -9.63
N GLY A 70 -7.36 0.22 -8.68
CA GLY A 70 -7.51 -1.21 -8.94
C GLY A 70 -8.80 -1.50 -9.71
N PRO A 71 -8.96 -2.73 -10.23
CA PRO A 71 -10.24 -3.15 -10.81
C PRO A 71 -11.37 -3.03 -9.79
N ILE A 72 -12.54 -2.57 -10.23
CA ILE A 72 -13.75 -2.53 -9.39
C ILE A 72 -14.57 -3.78 -9.71
N THR A 73 -14.88 -4.57 -8.69
CA THR A 73 -15.64 -5.81 -8.80
C THR A 73 -16.98 -5.70 -8.08
N GLN A 74 -18.02 -6.29 -8.67
CA GLN A 74 -19.35 -6.30 -8.07
C GLN A 74 -19.44 -7.43 -7.04
N THR A 75 -19.81 -7.07 -5.80
CA THR A 75 -20.01 -8.03 -4.71
C THR A 75 -21.49 -8.27 -4.39
N GLY A 76 -22.35 -7.29 -4.69
CA GLY A 76 -23.77 -7.32 -4.37
C GLY A 76 -24.10 -7.06 -2.89
N ASN A 77 -23.09 -6.89 -2.02
CA ASN A 77 -23.32 -6.52 -0.63
C ASN A 77 -23.58 -5.00 -0.53
N PRO A 78 -24.70 -4.54 0.03
CA PRO A 78 -25.03 -3.11 0.11
C PRO A 78 -24.03 -2.25 0.89
N LEU A 79 -23.23 -2.85 1.76
CA LEU A 79 -22.21 -2.17 2.56
C LEU A 79 -20.80 -2.23 1.96
N ASP A 80 -20.66 -2.87 0.80
CA ASP A 80 -19.43 -2.79 0.02
C ASP A 80 -19.49 -1.57 -0.89
N LEU A 81 -18.56 -0.64 -0.69
CA LEU A 81 -18.53 0.65 -1.35
C LEU A 81 -17.19 0.86 -2.06
N ALA A 82 -17.20 1.02 -3.37
CA ALA A 82 -16.00 1.41 -4.11
C ALA A 82 -15.97 2.92 -4.34
N ILE A 83 -14.80 3.52 -4.25
CA ILE A 83 -14.55 4.91 -4.65
C ILE A 83 -14.05 4.89 -6.10
N SER A 84 -14.70 5.63 -6.98
CA SER A 84 -14.24 5.91 -8.34
C SER A 84 -13.72 7.34 -8.40
N GLY A 85 -12.45 7.52 -8.73
CA GLY A 85 -11.72 8.78 -8.62
C GLY A 85 -10.75 8.78 -7.42
N GLN A 86 -10.09 9.92 -7.21
CA GLN A 86 -9.17 10.09 -6.07
C GLN A 86 -9.95 10.42 -4.80
N GLY A 87 -9.64 9.70 -3.70
CA GLY A 87 -10.29 9.94 -2.42
C GLY A 87 -10.17 8.78 -1.45
N TYR A 88 -10.56 9.05 -0.22
CA TYR A 88 -10.54 8.12 0.90
C TYR A 88 -11.78 8.32 1.76
N PHE A 89 -12.27 7.25 2.37
CA PHE A 89 -13.23 7.33 3.47
C PHE A 89 -12.52 7.75 4.76
N ALA A 90 -13.13 8.62 5.54
CA ALA A 90 -12.66 8.96 6.87
C ALA A 90 -13.25 8.01 7.91
N VAL A 91 -12.41 7.50 8.80
CA VAL A 91 -12.80 6.59 9.89
C VAL A 91 -12.27 7.08 11.24
N GLN A 92 -13.03 6.85 12.31
CA GLN A 92 -12.61 7.19 13.65
C GLN A 92 -11.85 6.02 14.28
N THR A 93 -10.61 6.26 14.70
CA THR A 93 -9.82 5.27 15.44
C THR A 93 -9.46 5.78 16.83
N PRO A 94 -9.02 4.91 17.75
CA PRO A 94 -8.50 5.34 19.07
C PRO A 94 -7.34 6.32 19.00
N LEU A 95 -6.61 6.35 17.86
CA LEU A 95 -5.48 7.26 17.62
C LEU A 95 -5.88 8.51 16.83
N GLY A 96 -7.18 8.80 16.72
CA GLY A 96 -7.73 9.91 15.94
C GLY A 96 -8.28 9.48 14.58
N ILE A 97 -8.58 10.46 13.73
CA ILE A 97 -9.12 10.21 12.39
C ILE A 97 -8.03 9.57 11.52
N ARG A 98 -8.42 8.53 10.81
CA ARG A 98 -7.61 7.82 9.82
C ARG A 98 -8.41 7.72 8.53
N TYR A 99 -7.75 7.35 7.47
CA TYR A 99 -8.35 7.30 6.16
C TYR A 99 -8.22 5.89 5.59
N THR A 100 -9.20 5.45 4.81
CA THR A 100 -9.14 4.16 4.14
C THR A 100 -9.76 4.26 2.76
N ARG A 101 -9.22 3.47 1.81
CA ARG A 101 -9.82 3.27 0.51
C ARG A 101 -10.59 1.95 0.44
N ASN A 102 -10.39 1.10 1.47
CA ASN A 102 -11.13 -0.15 1.59
C ASN A 102 -12.58 0.16 2.03
N GLY A 103 -13.52 -0.12 1.15
CA GLY A 103 -14.94 0.10 1.37
C GLY A 103 -15.71 -1.14 1.83
N HIS A 104 -15.02 -2.17 2.31
CA HIS A 104 -15.68 -3.33 2.91
C HIS A 104 -16.13 -3.01 4.33
N PHE A 105 -17.39 -2.56 4.45
CA PHE A 105 -17.98 -2.15 5.72
C PHE A 105 -18.98 -3.17 6.23
N GLN A 106 -19.28 -3.07 7.51
CA GLN A 106 -20.29 -3.89 8.21
C GLN A 106 -21.05 -3.05 9.24
N LEU A 107 -22.19 -3.56 9.71
CA LEU A 107 -22.89 -2.95 10.84
C LEU A 107 -22.43 -3.60 12.14
N ASP A 108 -22.15 -2.77 13.14
CA ASP A 108 -21.89 -3.24 14.49
C ASP A 108 -23.21 -3.47 15.28
N SER A 109 -23.09 -3.89 16.55
CA SER A 109 -24.26 -4.12 17.43
C SER A 109 -25.02 -2.86 17.79
N GLN A 110 -24.46 -1.68 17.52
CA GLN A 110 -25.09 -0.37 17.77
C GLN A 110 -25.68 0.23 16.48
N GLY A 111 -25.61 -0.50 15.36
CA GLY A 111 -26.06 -0.03 14.06
C GLY A 111 -25.09 0.95 13.39
N GLN A 112 -23.85 1.08 13.87
CA GLN A 112 -22.85 1.93 13.21
C GLN A 112 -22.26 1.21 12.00
N ILE A 113 -22.02 1.95 10.94
CA ILE A 113 -21.23 1.44 9.81
C ILE A 113 -19.77 1.51 10.20
N VAL A 114 -19.12 0.33 10.26
CA VAL A 114 -17.74 0.18 10.72
C VAL A 114 -16.89 -0.59 9.70
N THR A 115 -15.58 -0.40 9.76
CA THR A 115 -14.62 -1.27 9.05
C THR A 115 -14.60 -2.67 9.64
N SER A 116 -13.94 -3.62 8.99
CA SER A 116 -13.73 -4.98 9.52
C SER A 116 -13.00 -5.03 10.88
N GLN A 117 -12.31 -3.93 11.25
CA GLN A 117 -11.67 -3.78 12.56
C GLN A 117 -12.55 -3.07 13.60
N GLY A 118 -13.78 -2.70 13.25
CA GLY A 118 -14.71 -2.02 14.13
C GLY A 118 -14.53 -0.49 14.22
N TYR A 119 -13.83 0.13 13.28
CA TYR A 119 -13.67 1.59 13.26
C TYR A 119 -14.87 2.25 12.56
N PRO A 120 -15.60 3.16 13.22
CA PRO A 120 -16.76 3.84 12.62
C PRO A 120 -16.36 4.73 11.45
N VAL A 121 -17.16 4.66 10.37
CA VAL A 121 -17.04 5.55 9.23
C VAL A 121 -17.69 6.89 9.58
N LEU A 122 -17.00 7.97 9.20
CA LEU A 122 -17.43 9.33 9.50
C LEU A 122 -18.26 9.93 8.36
N THR A 123 -19.21 10.74 8.77
CA THR A 123 -19.98 11.62 7.87
C THR A 123 -19.28 12.97 7.69
N ASN A 124 -19.73 13.78 6.74
CA ASN A 124 -19.26 15.16 6.53
C ASN A 124 -19.41 16.05 7.77
N SER A 125 -20.29 15.68 8.72
CA SER A 125 -20.42 16.36 10.02
C SER A 125 -19.38 15.90 11.05
N GLY A 126 -18.50 14.93 10.71
CA GLY A 126 -17.50 14.35 11.61
C GLY A 126 -18.09 13.38 12.65
N GLN A 127 -19.32 12.95 12.48
CA GLN A 127 -20.00 11.99 13.36
C GLN A 127 -20.05 10.60 12.73
N PRO A 128 -20.00 9.51 13.53
CA PRO A 128 -20.25 8.16 13.05
C PRO A 128 -21.62 8.05 12.36
N LEU A 129 -21.69 7.30 11.27
CA LEU A 129 -22.94 7.03 10.59
C LEU A 129 -23.65 5.85 11.27
N VAL A 130 -24.85 6.10 11.76
CA VAL A 130 -25.67 5.13 12.51
C VAL A 130 -26.94 4.80 11.72
N VAL A 131 -27.19 3.51 11.53
CA VAL A 131 -28.39 2.98 10.87
C VAL A 131 -29.39 2.57 11.95
N PRO A 132 -30.61 3.14 12.00
CA PRO A 132 -31.63 2.78 12.98
C PRO A 132 -32.06 1.31 12.84
N ALA A 133 -32.41 0.67 13.98
CA ALA A 133 -32.74 -0.76 14.01
C ALA A 133 -34.00 -1.17 13.22
N ASN A 134 -34.93 -0.20 12.94
CA ASN A 134 -36.21 -0.46 12.27
C ASN A 134 -36.16 -0.01 10.79
N THR A 135 -35.06 -0.20 10.10
CA THR A 135 -34.91 0.21 8.72
C THR A 135 -34.66 -0.99 7.82
N HIS A 136 -35.18 -0.92 6.59
CA HIS A 136 -34.94 -1.90 5.52
C HIS A 136 -34.17 -1.26 4.39
N GLY A 137 -33.19 -1.99 3.90
CA GLY A 137 -32.41 -1.58 2.72
C GLY A 137 -31.60 -0.32 2.98
N ILE A 138 -30.30 -0.42 2.82
CA ILE A 138 -29.37 0.71 2.83
C ILE A 138 -29.08 1.05 1.38
N ALA A 139 -29.31 2.31 0.98
CA ALA A 139 -28.98 2.83 -0.32
C ALA A 139 -27.92 3.92 -0.18
N VAL A 140 -26.86 3.83 -0.97
CA VAL A 140 -25.79 4.81 -1.01
C VAL A 140 -25.78 5.43 -2.41
N ALA A 141 -26.00 6.73 -2.47
CA ALA A 141 -25.95 7.48 -3.72
C ALA A 141 -24.51 7.72 -4.16
N THR A 142 -24.33 8.11 -5.41
CA THR A 142 -23.01 8.34 -6.01
C THR A 142 -22.22 9.48 -5.37
N ASP A 143 -22.89 10.39 -4.69
CA ASP A 143 -22.27 11.49 -3.91
C ASP A 143 -21.89 11.07 -2.47
N GLY A 144 -22.13 9.79 -2.10
CA GLY A 144 -21.89 9.27 -0.76
C GLY A 144 -23.06 9.51 0.22
N THR A 145 -24.20 10.04 -0.22
CA THR A 145 -25.40 10.19 0.63
C THR A 145 -25.97 8.81 0.95
N VAL A 146 -26.10 8.51 2.24
CA VAL A 146 -26.66 7.26 2.75
C VAL A 146 -28.11 7.46 3.15
N SER A 147 -29.00 6.65 2.61
CA SER A 147 -30.43 6.64 2.91
C SER A 147 -30.89 5.21 3.25
N VAL A 148 -31.96 5.14 4.03
CA VAL A 148 -32.59 3.88 4.43
C VAL A 148 -34.08 3.95 4.22
N GLY A 149 -34.70 2.82 3.85
CA GLY A 149 -36.15 2.69 3.81
C GLY A 149 -36.70 2.50 5.22
N GLN A 150 -37.79 3.21 5.57
CA GLN A 150 -38.49 3.00 6.82
C GLN A 150 -39.62 2.00 6.65
N ASP A 151 -39.81 1.14 7.68
CA ASP A 151 -40.90 0.19 7.70
C ASP A 151 -42.26 0.91 7.64
N GLY A 152 -43.08 0.54 6.65
CA GLY A 152 -44.49 0.94 6.56
C GLY A 152 -44.82 2.26 5.87
N SER A 153 -43.84 3.09 5.50
CA SER A 153 -44.11 4.39 4.85
C SER A 153 -43.67 4.47 3.36
N GLY A 154 -42.83 3.59 2.91
CA GLY A 154 -42.23 3.67 1.55
C GLY A 154 -41.34 4.91 1.35
N GLU A 155 -41.14 5.71 2.38
CA GLU A 155 -40.25 6.89 2.33
C GLU A 155 -38.83 6.51 2.67
N GLN A 156 -37.89 7.11 1.92
CA GLN A 156 -36.46 7.02 2.21
C GLN A 156 -36.05 8.13 3.18
N SER A 157 -35.42 7.76 4.29
CA SER A 157 -34.84 8.72 5.22
C SER A 157 -33.35 8.83 5.00
N THR A 158 -32.85 10.04 4.78
CA THR A 158 -31.43 10.31 4.66
C THR A 158 -30.78 10.31 6.04
N LEU A 159 -29.78 9.48 6.24
CA LEU A 159 -29.01 9.39 7.49
C LEU A 159 -27.85 10.39 7.54
N GLY A 160 -27.23 10.64 6.39
CA GLY A 160 -26.09 11.54 6.27
C GLY A 160 -25.31 11.26 5.00
N GLN A 161 -24.21 11.99 4.82
CA GLN A 161 -23.30 11.81 3.69
C GLN A 161 -21.94 11.35 4.21
N LEU A 162 -21.39 10.30 3.62
CA LEU A 162 -20.04 9.78 3.93
C LEU A 162 -18.98 10.85 3.66
N GLN A 163 -18.04 10.97 4.58
CA GLN A 163 -16.93 11.90 4.43
C GLN A 163 -15.89 11.31 3.46
N LEU A 164 -15.89 11.86 2.25
CA LEU A 164 -14.89 11.56 1.23
C LEU A 164 -13.87 12.69 1.19
N VAL A 165 -12.60 12.35 1.34
CA VAL A 165 -11.51 13.32 1.38
C VAL A 165 -10.41 12.95 0.40
N ASP A 166 -9.73 13.96 -0.09
CA ASP A 166 -8.52 13.85 -0.91
C ASP A 166 -7.40 14.71 -0.32
N PHE A 167 -6.17 14.48 -0.76
CA PHE A 167 -4.97 15.15 -0.25
C PHE A 167 -4.14 15.75 -1.38
N PRO A 168 -3.63 16.99 -1.19
CA PRO A 168 -2.82 17.68 -2.20
C PRO A 168 -1.56 16.92 -2.64
N ALA A 169 -0.98 16.13 -1.73
CA ALA A 169 0.20 15.31 -1.99
C ALA A 169 -0.07 13.84 -1.62
N PRO A 170 -0.72 13.06 -2.49
CA PRO A 170 -1.14 11.69 -2.17
C PRO A 170 0.04 10.74 -1.84
N GLN A 171 1.23 10.98 -2.40
CA GLN A 171 2.44 10.20 -2.08
C GLN A 171 2.95 10.42 -0.65
N ALA A 172 2.63 11.55 -0.03
CA ALA A 172 3.00 11.85 1.35
C ALA A 172 2.00 11.28 2.39
N VAL A 173 0.92 10.66 1.93
CA VAL A 173 0.01 9.90 2.80
C VAL A 173 0.67 8.56 3.12
N THR A 174 0.94 8.28 4.40
CA THR A 174 1.67 7.08 4.82
C THR A 174 0.73 5.93 5.17
N PRO A 175 1.05 4.70 4.77
CA PRO A 175 0.26 3.53 5.16
C PRO A 175 0.41 3.27 6.66
N ALA A 176 -0.68 2.90 7.29
CA ALA A 176 -0.74 2.41 8.65
C ALA A 176 -1.27 0.96 8.66
N ALA A 177 -1.31 0.34 9.85
CA ALA A 177 -1.85 -1.01 9.97
C ALA A 177 -3.32 -1.10 9.47
N ASN A 178 -3.72 -2.28 9.03
CA ASN A 178 -5.11 -2.61 8.67
C ASN A 178 -5.68 -1.83 7.46
N GLY A 179 -4.85 -1.48 6.49
CA GLY A 179 -5.30 -0.75 5.29
C GLY A 179 -5.73 0.69 5.58
N LEU A 180 -5.30 1.24 6.70
CA LEU A 180 -5.51 2.63 7.07
C LEU A 180 -4.37 3.51 6.53
N TRP A 181 -4.66 4.80 6.42
CA TRP A 181 -3.75 5.83 5.96
C TRP A 181 -3.67 6.96 6.97
N VAL A 182 -2.48 7.53 7.11
CA VAL A 182 -2.17 8.63 8.03
C VAL A 182 -1.51 9.75 7.26
N THR A 183 -1.88 10.99 7.57
CA THR A 183 -1.25 12.17 7.03
C THR A 183 -1.44 13.36 7.96
N ASP A 184 -0.49 14.28 7.94
CA ASP A 184 -0.59 15.58 8.62
C ASP A 184 -1.17 16.67 7.68
N GLN A 185 -1.50 16.30 6.43
CA GLN A 185 -2.11 17.22 5.48
C GLN A 185 -3.56 17.52 5.86
N ALA A 186 -3.98 18.76 5.62
CA ALA A 186 -5.40 19.12 5.74
C ALA A 186 -6.20 18.38 4.65
N PRO A 187 -7.26 17.63 5.02
CA PRO A 187 -8.12 16.97 4.06
C PRO A 187 -8.91 18.00 3.24
N GLN A 188 -9.07 17.72 1.95
CA GLN A 188 -9.92 18.47 1.03
C GLN A 188 -11.11 17.59 0.62
N PRO A 189 -12.28 18.16 0.31
CA PRO A 189 -13.39 17.40 -0.23
C PRO A 189 -12.97 16.68 -1.51
N ALA A 190 -13.18 15.37 -1.59
CA ALA A 190 -12.92 14.61 -2.80
C ALA A 190 -13.98 14.88 -3.86
N THR A 191 -13.56 14.88 -5.14
CA THR A 191 -14.48 14.93 -6.30
C THR A 191 -14.88 13.52 -6.78
N ALA A 192 -14.46 12.48 -6.06
CA ALA A 192 -14.74 11.09 -6.36
C ALA A 192 -16.22 10.72 -6.16
N THR A 193 -16.65 9.65 -6.81
CA THR A 193 -17.98 9.09 -6.67
C THR A 193 -17.95 7.74 -5.95
N VAL A 194 -19.03 7.40 -5.27
CA VAL A 194 -19.20 6.13 -4.57
C VAL A 194 -20.06 5.19 -5.41
N GLN A 195 -19.65 3.94 -5.49
CA GLN A 195 -20.41 2.87 -6.15
C GLN A 195 -20.78 1.81 -5.11
N GLN A 196 -22.08 1.64 -4.88
CA GLN A 196 -22.61 0.67 -3.94
C GLN A 196 -22.61 -0.75 -4.51
N GLY A 197 -22.38 -1.74 -3.65
CA GLY A 197 -22.35 -3.15 -4.04
C GLY A 197 -21.10 -3.55 -4.81
N MET A 198 -20.07 -2.73 -4.72
CA MET A 198 -18.79 -2.92 -5.41
C MET A 198 -17.62 -2.73 -4.46
N LEU A 199 -16.50 -3.38 -4.75
CA LEU A 199 -15.22 -3.19 -4.05
C LEU A 199 -14.12 -2.89 -5.06
N GLU A 200 -13.22 -2.02 -4.68
CA GLU A 200 -11.95 -1.84 -5.39
C GLU A 200 -11.00 -2.96 -4.96
N GLU A 201 -10.49 -3.70 -5.92
CA GLU A 201 -9.46 -4.72 -5.71
C GLU A 201 -8.07 -4.07 -5.60
N SER A 202 -7.08 -4.86 -5.22
CA SER A 202 -5.68 -4.46 -5.31
C SER A 202 -5.30 -4.12 -6.76
N ASN A 203 -4.46 -3.09 -6.98
CA ASN A 203 -3.88 -2.82 -8.30
C ASN A 203 -2.65 -3.69 -8.61
N VAL A 204 -2.28 -4.57 -7.68
CA VAL A 204 -1.18 -5.52 -7.84
C VAL A 204 -1.61 -6.72 -8.69
N GLN A 205 -0.79 -7.07 -9.66
CA GLN A 205 -0.98 -8.26 -10.49
C GLN A 205 -0.14 -9.43 -9.94
N PRO A 206 -0.74 -10.46 -9.30
CA PRO A 206 0.00 -11.51 -8.60
C PRO A 206 1.01 -12.25 -9.49
N VAL A 207 0.65 -12.53 -10.74
CA VAL A 207 1.52 -13.24 -11.70
C VAL A 207 2.76 -12.42 -12.05
N VAL A 208 2.60 -11.11 -12.20
CA VAL A 208 3.72 -10.18 -12.48
C VAL A 208 4.65 -10.12 -11.28
N GLU A 209 4.10 -9.95 -10.07
CA GLU A 209 4.91 -9.90 -8.84
C GLU A 209 5.62 -11.22 -8.55
N LEU A 210 4.98 -12.36 -8.81
CA LEU A 210 5.63 -13.67 -8.70
C LEU A 210 6.81 -13.80 -9.68
N THR A 211 6.64 -13.31 -10.91
CA THR A 211 7.72 -13.32 -11.91
C THR A 211 8.87 -12.40 -11.49
N ARG A 212 8.55 -11.22 -10.94
CA ARG A 212 9.56 -10.31 -10.37
C ARG A 212 10.30 -10.96 -9.20
N MET A 213 9.58 -11.61 -8.28
CA MET A 213 10.16 -12.32 -7.14
C MET A 213 11.16 -13.37 -7.59
N LEU A 214 10.81 -14.19 -8.59
CA LEU A 214 11.70 -15.20 -9.15
C LEU A 214 12.96 -14.59 -9.82
N SER A 215 12.80 -13.46 -10.50
CA SER A 215 13.91 -12.72 -11.10
C SER A 215 14.87 -12.18 -10.03
N VAL A 216 14.33 -11.52 -9.01
CA VAL A 216 15.09 -10.95 -7.89
C VAL A 216 15.80 -12.05 -7.09
N ALA A 217 15.14 -13.21 -6.89
CA ALA A 217 15.75 -14.36 -6.22
C ALA A 217 16.96 -14.92 -7.00
N ARG A 218 16.85 -15.01 -8.33
CA ARG A 218 17.98 -15.43 -9.18
C ARG A 218 19.14 -14.44 -9.12
N GLU A 219 18.84 -13.15 -9.18
CA GLU A 219 19.85 -12.09 -9.08
C GLU A 219 20.57 -12.13 -7.73
N SER A 220 19.82 -12.30 -6.62
CA SER A 220 20.38 -12.50 -5.28
C SER A 220 21.32 -13.70 -5.23
N GLY A 221 20.94 -14.83 -5.84
CA GLY A 221 21.79 -16.02 -5.95
C GLY A 221 23.10 -15.74 -6.70
N THR A 222 23.03 -15.00 -7.80
CA THR A 222 24.22 -14.64 -8.58
C THR A 222 25.20 -13.75 -7.79
N VAL A 223 24.68 -12.74 -7.10
CA VAL A 223 25.51 -11.85 -6.25
C VAL A 223 26.12 -12.62 -5.10
N LYS A 224 25.37 -13.55 -4.46
CA LYS A 224 25.90 -14.40 -3.41
C LYS A 224 27.02 -15.29 -3.90
N THR A 225 26.86 -15.96 -5.05
CA THR A 225 27.92 -16.79 -5.65
C THR A 225 29.19 -15.97 -5.92
N PHE A 226 29.03 -14.75 -6.45
CA PHE A 226 30.16 -13.85 -6.66
C PHE A 226 30.87 -13.50 -5.35
N LEU A 227 30.15 -13.22 -4.27
CA LEU A 227 30.74 -12.93 -2.96
C LEU A 227 31.49 -14.15 -2.40
N ASP A 228 30.91 -15.34 -2.51
CA ASP A 228 31.53 -16.59 -2.05
C ASP A 228 32.84 -16.88 -2.84
N GLU A 229 32.85 -16.65 -4.15
CA GLU A 229 34.07 -16.80 -4.98
C GLU A 229 35.13 -15.78 -4.61
N GLU A 230 34.79 -14.54 -4.29
CA GLU A 230 35.72 -13.51 -3.83
C GLU A 230 36.35 -13.87 -2.50
N ASP A 231 35.55 -14.38 -1.56
CA ASP A 231 36.04 -14.82 -0.24
C ASP A 231 36.97 -16.02 -0.37
N GLN A 232 36.67 -16.98 -1.23
CA GLN A 232 37.56 -18.10 -1.51
C GLN A 232 38.91 -17.64 -2.14
N ARG A 233 38.85 -16.67 -3.08
CA ARG A 233 40.07 -16.10 -3.68
C ARG A 233 40.94 -15.41 -2.64
N ARG A 234 40.34 -14.69 -1.71
CA ARG A 234 41.04 -14.04 -0.58
C ARG A 234 41.67 -15.06 0.36
N GLY A 235 40.90 -16.10 0.75
CA GLY A 235 41.42 -17.19 1.57
C GLY A 235 42.64 -17.86 0.94
N ASN A 236 42.53 -18.24 -0.33
CA ASN A 236 43.62 -18.86 -1.07
C ASN A 236 44.88 -17.94 -1.22
N ALA A 237 44.67 -16.63 -1.34
CA ALA A 237 45.78 -15.67 -1.38
C ALA A 237 46.51 -15.56 -0.03
N ILE A 238 45.76 -15.54 1.08
CA ILE A 238 46.33 -15.51 2.43
C ILE A 238 47.12 -16.80 2.71
N ASP A 239 46.53 -17.95 2.39
CA ASP A 239 47.19 -19.25 2.57
C ASP A 239 48.51 -19.35 1.79
N LYS A 240 48.55 -18.86 0.55
CA LYS A 240 49.79 -18.83 -0.24
C LYS A 240 50.86 -17.89 0.36
N LEU A 241 50.42 -16.73 0.87
CA LEU A 241 51.35 -15.79 1.53
C LEU A 241 51.92 -16.36 2.83
N SER A 242 51.11 -17.12 3.59
CA SER A 242 51.55 -17.77 4.83
C SER A 242 52.54 -18.93 4.59
N GLN A 243 52.55 -19.56 3.41
CA GLN A 243 53.45 -20.63 3.05
C GLN A 243 54.81 -20.15 2.52
N VAL A 244 54.95 -18.87 2.21
CA VAL A 244 56.18 -18.26 1.67
C VAL A 244 56.99 -17.52 2.75
N SER A 245 56.39 -17.34 3.95
CA SER A 245 57.08 -16.76 5.08
C SER A 245 57.54 -17.85 6.06
#